data_7fa22db7bc57eb057f5eb806de3b9d6b
#
_entry.id   7fa22db7bc57eb057f5eb806de3b9d6b
#
_cell.length_a   1.000
_cell.length_b   1.000
_cell.length_c   1.000
_cell.angle_alpha   90.00
_cell.angle_beta   90.00
_cell.angle_gamma   90.00
#
_symmetry.space_group_name_H-M   'P 1'
#
loop_
_entity.id
_entity.type
_entity.pdbx_description
1 polymer ?
#
loop_
_entity_poly.entity_id
_entity_poly.type
_entity_poly.pdbx_seq_one_letter_code
_entity_poly.pdbx_strand_id
1 'polypeptide(L)'
;MLVLMFVYIASGLLLTAVSVPLILGRIPPNGLYGFRVRKTIEHPQIWYLVNKYAGQRLLLSSLQLIVAAVLLMYIPGLSIDVYSYAVLVVWGAGATIAIVSAFRYMNSL
;
A
#
# COMPACT_ATOMS: atom_id res chain seq x y z
N MET A 1 -20.37 5.13 10.58
CA MET A 1 -19.26 5.70 9.77
C MET A 1 -17.99 5.93 10.57
N LEU A 2 -18.06 6.49 11.77
CA LEU A 2 -16.84 6.74 12.56
C LEU A 2 -16.02 5.48 12.81
N VAL A 3 -16.67 4.37 13.15
CA VAL A 3 -15.97 3.10 13.38
C VAL A 3 -15.21 2.66 12.12
N LEU A 4 -15.84 2.73 10.95
CA LEU A 4 -15.18 2.40 9.68
C LEU A 4 -14.03 3.35 9.38
N MET A 5 -14.21 4.64 9.61
CA MET A 5 -13.13 5.62 9.43
C MET A 5 -11.91 5.26 10.26
N PHE A 6 -12.10 4.94 11.54
CA PHE A 6 -11.00 4.54 12.41
C PHE A 6 -10.35 3.22 11.98
N VAL A 7 -11.15 2.27 11.50
CA VAL A 7 -10.61 1.01 10.94
C VAL A 7 -9.73 1.28 9.73
N TYR A 8 -10.16 2.14 8.81
CA TYR A 8 -9.37 2.49 7.63
C TYR A 8 -8.11 3.27 7.99
N ILE A 9 -8.20 4.20 8.95
CA ILE A 9 -7.02 4.93 9.43
C ILE A 9 -6.02 3.96 10.08
N ALA A 10 -6.49 3.06 10.94
CA ALA A 10 -5.64 2.07 11.57
C ALA A 10 -4.98 1.15 10.55
N SER A 11 -5.73 0.72 9.52
CA SER A 11 -5.19 -0.09 8.42
C SER A 11 -4.12 0.67 7.64
N GLY A 12 -4.36 1.95 7.34
CA GLY A 12 -3.39 2.80 6.66
C GLY A 12 -2.12 3.01 7.49
N LEU A 13 -2.25 3.21 8.79
CA LEU A 13 -1.10 3.33 9.69
C LEU A 13 -0.30 2.03 9.77
N LEU A 14 -0.98 0.89 9.80
CA LEU A 14 -0.32 -0.41 9.78
C LEU A 14 0.46 -0.62 8.48
N LEU A 15 -0.15 -0.32 7.33
CA LEU A 15 0.52 -0.42 6.03
C LEU A 15 1.72 0.53 5.95
N THR A 16 1.60 1.73 6.50
CA THR A 16 2.70 2.68 6.60
C THR A 16 3.86 2.10 7.41
N ALA A 17 3.55 1.52 8.57
CA ALA A 17 4.54 0.90 9.44
C ALA A 17 5.25 -0.27 8.75
N VAL A 18 4.51 -1.07 7.97
CA VAL A 18 5.04 -2.20 7.19
C VAL A 18 5.94 -1.72 6.05
N SER A 19 5.62 -0.59 5.43
CA SER A 19 6.37 -0.09 4.27
C SER A 19 7.75 0.48 4.65
N VAL A 20 7.88 1.07 5.84
CA VAL A 20 9.11 1.77 6.25
C VAL A 20 10.35 0.86 6.27
N PRO A 21 10.32 -0.34 6.88
CA PRO A 21 11.49 -1.23 6.86
C PRO A 21 11.88 -1.67 5.45
N LEU A 22 10.92 -1.83 4.54
CA LEU A 22 11.18 -2.17 3.14
C LEU A 22 11.92 -1.03 2.43
N ILE A 23 11.48 0.21 2.66
CA ILE A 23 12.11 1.41 2.10
C ILE A 23 13.53 1.57 2.61
N LEU A 24 13.75 1.30 3.89
CA LEU A 24 15.07 1.42 4.53
C LEU A 24 16.02 0.27 4.21
N GLY A 25 15.57 -0.75 3.48
CA GLY A 25 16.41 -1.89 3.11
C GLY A 25 16.76 -2.79 4.28
N ARG A 26 15.89 -2.85 5.30
CA ARG A 26 16.14 -3.65 6.52
C ARG A 26 15.52 -5.04 6.46
N ILE A 27 14.78 -5.37 5.42
CA ILE A 27 14.13 -6.67 5.26
C ILE A 27 14.87 -7.46 4.20
N PRO A 28 15.63 -8.51 4.58
CA PRO A 28 16.30 -9.38 3.61
C PRO A 28 15.31 -10.28 2.89
N PRO A 29 15.72 -10.93 1.78
CA PRO A 29 14.87 -11.90 1.10
C PRO A 29 14.35 -12.96 2.07
N ASN A 30 13.04 -13.21 2.05
CA ASN A 30 12.37 -14.13 2.97
C ASN A 30 11.08 -14.66 2.35
N GLY A 31 10.45 -15.63 3.00
CA GLY A 31 9.22 -16.27 2.51
C GLY A 31 7.92 -15.62 2.96
N LEU A 32 7.93 -14.53 3.74
CA LEU A 32 6.73 -14.01 4.39
C LEU A 32 6.43 -12.53 4.13
N TYR A 33 7.43 -11.70 3.85
CA TYR A 33 7.30 -10.27 3.93
C TYR A 33 8.04 -9.57 2.80
N GLY A 34 7.32 -8.74 2.04
CA GLY A 34 7.88 -7.95 0.96
C GLY A 34 7.30 -8.33 -0.41
N PHE A 35 7.81 -7.70 -1.46
CA PHE A 35 7.45 -7.98 -2.86
C PHE A 35 8.22 -9.24 -3.29
N ARG A 36 7.56 -10.39 -3.21
CA ARG A 36 8.16 -11.71 -3.34
C ARG A 36 7.70 -12.41 -4.60
N VAL A 37 8.53 -12.36 -5.62
CA VAL A 37 8.40 -13.16 -6.83
C VAL A 37 9.74 -13.84 -7.09
N ARG A 38 9.77 -14.78 -8.01
CA ARG A 38 10.97 -15.56 -8.30
C ARG A 38 12.20 -14.67 -8.54
N LYS A 39 12.06 -13.62 -9.35
CA LYS A 39 13.16 -12.72 -9.69
C LYS A 39 13.73 -12.00 -8.47
N THR A 40 12.87 -11.54 -7.55
CA THR A 40 13.33 -10.84 -6.34
C THR A 40 13.98 -11.78 -5.35
N ILE A 41 13.41 -12.98 -5.17
CA ILE A 41 13.92 -13.96 -4.20
C ILE A 41 15.29 -14.52 -4.63
N GLU A 42 15.47 -14.77 -5.93
CA GLU A 42 16.71 -15.35 -6.45
C GLU A 42 17.86 -14.35 -6.60
N HIS A 43 17.58 -13.04 -6.57
CA HIS A 43 18.56 -11.99 -6.82
C HIS A 43 18.52 -10.95 -5.71
N PRO A 44 19.42 -11.04 -4.70
CA PRO A 44 19.40 -10.12 -3.55
C PRO A 44 19.45 -8.63 -3.90
N GLN A 45 20.24 -8.23 -4.92
CA GLN A 45 20.31 -6.84 -5.33
C GLN A 45 18.96 -6.35 -5.84
N ILE A 46 18.29 -7.18 -6.65
CA ILE A 46 16.95 -6.86 -7.18
C ILE A 46 15.94 -6.84 -6.05
N TRP A 47 16.02 -7.75 -5.08
CA TRP A 47 15.15 -7.75 -3.90
C TRP A 47 15.15 -6.38 -3.21
N TYR A 48 16.32 -5.86 -2.84
CA TYR A 48 16.39 -4.60 -2.10
C TYR A 48 15.90 -3.42 -2.93
N LEU A 49 16.26 -3.35 -4.21
CA LEU A 49 15.81 -2.27 -5.10
C LEU A 49 14.30 -2.28 -5.31
N VAL A 50 13.73 -3.44 -5.63
CA VAL A 50 12.30 -3.57 -5.89
C VAL A 50 11.49 -3.37 -4.62
N ASN A 51 11.95 -3.91 -3.48
CA ASN A 51 11.23 -3.74 -2.23
C ASN A 51 11.28 -2.31 -1.69
N LYS A 52 12.38 -1.58 -1.93
CA LYS A 52 12.42 -0.15 -1.64
C LYS A 52 11.38 0.61 -2.45
N TYR A 53 11.33 0.35 -3.74
CA TYR A 53 10.36 0.98 -4.64
C TYR A 53 8.92 0.59 -4.28
N ALA A 54 8.66 -0.70 -4.10
CA ALA A 54 7.34 -1.20 -3.70
C ALA A 54 6.92 -0.63 -2.34
N GLY A 55 7.85 -0.51 -1.40
CA GLY A 55 7.60 0.11 -0.10
C GLY A 55 7.19 1.57 -0.22
N GLN A 56 7.85 2.33 -1.10
CA GLN A 56 7.47 3.72 -1.37
C GLN A 56 6.07 3.82 -1.97
N ARG A 57 5.73 2.92 -2.89
CA ARG A 57 4.40 2.88 -3.50
C ARG A 57 3.34 2.43 -2.50
N LEU A 58 3.66 1.47 -1.64
CA LEU A 58 2.79 1.05 -0.55
C LEU A 58 2.53 2.20 0.43
N LEU A 59 3.56 2.96 0.78
CA LEU A 59 3.42 4.15 1.62
C LEU A 59 2.45 5.15 1.00
N LEU A 60 2.60 5.45 -0.29
CA LEU A 60 1.68 6.36 -0.99
C LEU A 60 0.25 5.84 -0.97
N SER A 61 0.04 4.53 -1.21
CA SER A 61 -1.31 3.95 -1.19
C SER A 61 -1.91 3.97 0.21
N SER A 62 -1.10 3.77 1.25
CA SER A 62 -1.58 3.84 2.63
C SER A 62 -1.98 5.25 3.04
N LEU A 63 -1.22 6.25 2.64
CA LEU A 63 -1.59 7.66 2.85
C LEU A 63 -2.87 8.02 2.09
N GLN A 64 -3.02 7.52 0.88
CA GLN A 64 -4.24 7.69 0.08
C GLN A 64 -5.46 7.08 0.78
N LEU A 65 -5.30 5.90 1.39
CA LEU A 65 -6.37 5.26 2.16
C LEU A 65 -6.79 6.14 3.34
N ILE A 66 -5.84 6.66 4.11
CA ILE A 66 -6.11 7.52 5.26
C ILE A 66 -6.81 8.81 4.81
N VAL A 67 -6.28 9.47 3.79
CA VAL A 67 -6.84 10.72 3.27
C VAL A 67 -8.26 10.50 2.75
N ALA A 68 -8.49 9.43 1.97
CA ALA A 68 -9.82 9.11 1.46
C ALA A 68 -10.80 8.83 2.61
N ALA A 69 -10.38 8.07 3.63
CA ALA A 69 -11.21 7.75 4.77
C ALA A 69 -11.66 9.01 5.52
N VAL A 70 -10.77 9.98 5.68
CA VAL A 70 -11.06 11.23 6.38
C VAL A 70 -11.92 12.16 5.51
N LEU A 71 -11.49 12.41 4.27
CA LEU A 71 -12.17 13.39 3.41
C LEU A 71 -13.58 12.96 3.01
N LEU A 72 -13.79 11.69 2.72
CA LEU A 72 -15.11 11.18 2.34
C LEU A 72 -16.12 11.23 3.48
N MET A 73 -15.65 11.27 4.74
CA MET A 73 -16.54 11.46 5.90
C MET A 73 -17.27 12.80 5.88
N TYR A 74 -16.68 13.82 5.27
CA TYR A 74 -17.24 15.17 5.24
C TYR A 74 -18.23 15.40 4.13
N ILE A 75 -18.47 14.41 3.25
CA ILE A 75 -19.48 14.53 2.19
C ILE A 75 -20.86 14.29 2.79
N PRO A 76 -21.78 15.29 2.77
CA PRO A 76 -23.10 15.11 3.35
C PRO A 76 -23.94 14.12 2.53
N GLY A 77 -24.78 13.35 3.22
CA GLY A 77 -25.73 12.44 2.58
C GLY A 77 -25.15 11.11 2.12
N LEU A 78 -23.87 10.82 2.37
CA LEU A 78 -23.31 9.50 2.07
C LEU A 78 -23.84 8.46 3.07
N SER A 79 -24.37 7.35 2.52
CA SER A 79 -24.66 6.18 3.34
C SER A 79 -23.37 5.49 3.76
N ILE A 80 -23.46 4.64 4.79
CA ILE A 80 -22.32 3.88 5.28
C ILE A 80 -21.78 2.96 4.19
N ASP A 81 -22.64 2.37 3.38
CA ASP A 81 -22.24 1.49 2.28
C ASP A 81 -21.51 2.24 1.18
N VAL A 82 -22.04 3.39 0.76
CA VAL A 82 -21.40 4.21 -0.28
C VAL A 82 -20.06 4.74 0.20
N TYR A 83 -19.98 5.19 1.46
CA TYR A 83 -18.72 5.61 2.06
C TYR A 83 -17.68 4.49 2.00
N SER A 84 -18.06 3.29 2.46
CA SER A 84 -17.15 2.15 2.50
C SER A 84 -16.68 1.74 1.11
N TYR A 85 -17.58 1.63 0.15
CA TYR A 85 -17.23 1.29 -1.23
C TYR A 85 -16.35 2.36 -1.87
N ALA A 86 -16.64 3.63 -1.65
CA ALA A 86 -15.84 4.72 -2.20
C ALA A 86 -14.40 4.70 -1.67
N VAL A 87 -14.21 4.51 -0.36
CA VAL A 87 -12.88 4.39 0.24
C VAL A 87 -12.12 3.21 -0.36
N LEU A 88 -12.77 2.05 -0.44
CA LEU A 88 -12.13 0.83 -0.95
C LEU A 88 -11.81 0.93 -2.44
N VAL A 89 -12.66 1.58 -3.24
CA VAL A 89 -12.39 1.80 -4.67
C VAL A 89 -11.19 2.71 -4.86
N VAL A 90 -11.13 3.81 -4.12
CA VAL A 90 -9.98 4.75 -4.19
C VAL A 90 -8.69 4.04 -3.80
N TRP A 91 -8.71 3.32 -2.68
CA TRP A 91 -7.53 2.59 -2.24
C TRP A 91 -7.15 1.46 -3.20
N GLY A 92 -8.13 0.69 -3.68
CA GLY A 92 -7.89 -0.41 -4.62
C GLY A 92 -7.25 0.06 -5.92
N ALA A 93 -7.68 1.22 -6.44
CA ALA A 93 -7.06 1.84 -7.62
C ALA A 93 -5.60 2.20 -7.33
N GLY A 94 -5.33 2.84 -6.20
CA GLY A 94 -3.96 3.20 -5.80
C GLY A 94 -3.08 1.98 -5.57
N ALA A 95 -3.60 0.94 -4.92
CA ALA A 95 -2.87 -0.30 -4.68
C ALA A 95 -2.55 -1.03 -5.99
N THR A 96 -3.49 -1.05 -6.94
CA THR A 96 -3.28 -1.65 -8.25
C THR A 96 -2.17 -0.92 -9.01
N ILE A 97 -2.20 0.42 -9.02
CA ILE A 97 -1.14 1.23 -9.61
C ILE A 97 0.21 0.93 -8.96
N ALA A 98 0.24 0.79 -7.63
CA ALA A 98 1.46 0.48 -6.89
C ALA A 98 2.05 -0.87 -7.31
N ILE A 99 1.21 -1.91 -7.40
CA ILE A 99 1.63 -3.24 -7.79
C ILE A 99 2.14 -3.26 -9.23
N VAL A 100 1.40 -2.68 -10.17
CA VAL A 100 1.80 -2.60 -11.58
C VAL A 100 3.11 -1.83 -11.73
N SER A 101 3.25 -0.72 -11.02
CA SER A 101 4.48 0.08 -11.03
C SER A 101 5.68 -0.71 -10.52
N ALA A 102 5.49 -1.50 -9.46
CA ALA A 102 6.55 -2.34 -8.89
C ALA A 102 7.00 -3.43 -9.88
N PHE A 103 6.06 -4.08 -10.57
CA PHE A 103 6.38 -5.04 -11.63
C PHE A 103 7.13 -4.40 -12.80
N ARG A 104 6.69 -3.23 -13.23
CA ARG A 104 7.36 -2.49 -14.32
C ARG A 104 8.79 -2.12 -13.92
N TYR A 105 8.98 -1.62 -12.72
CA TYR A 105 10.31 -1.30 -12.22
C TYR A 105 11.20 -2.54 -12.18
N MET A 106 10.71 -3.65 -11.62
CA MET A 106 11.43 -4.91 -11.55
C MET A 106 11.83 -5.41 -12.94
N ASN A 107 10.92 -5.31 -13.91
CA ASN A 107 11.19 -5.76 -15.28
C ASN A 107 12.20 -4.89 -16.03
N SER A 108 12.47 -3.67 -15.54
CA SER A 108 13.52 -2.80 -16.07
C SER A 108 14.92 -3.16 -15.56
N LEU A 109 14.99 -4.01 -14.56
CA LEU A 109 16.24 -4.49 -13.96
C LEU A 109 16.67 -5.83 -14.62
#